data_94d7d0d56bc69b6018b9f6d0652dbb25
#
_entry.id   94d7d0d56bc69b6018b9f6d0652dbb25
#
_cell.length_a   1.000
_cell.length_b   1.000
_cell.length_c   1.000
_cell.angle_alpha   90.00
_cell.angle_beta   90.00
_cell.angle_gamma   90.00
#
_symmetry.space_group_name_H-M   'P 1'
#
loop_
_entity.id
_entity.type
_entity.pdbx_description
1 polymer ?
#
loop_
_entity_poly.entity_id
_entity_poly.type
_entity_poly.pdbx_seq_one_letter_code
_entity_poly.pdbx_strand_id
1 'polypeptide(L)'
;MALLIETSWSFQAAHDFFYCDIFGSEGSTMINPLRVHKQLHGNLVNVTPVKVETPLHIFRKSYENELKHFIGAARGLHPVISTGDEAVQRMKVVEAIYLSASKGKEIRL
;
A
#
# COMPACT_ATOMS: atom_id res chain seq x y z
N MET A 1 -11.17 1.61 -11.73
CA MET A 1 -10.47 1.27 -10.47
C MET A 1 -11.03 2.18 -9.38
N ALA A 2 -11.30 1.67 -8.20
CA ALA A 2 -11.69 2.45 -7.03
C ALA A 2 -10.64 2.25 -5.92
N LEU A 3 -10.38 3.30 -5.15
CA LEU A 3 -9.49 3.28 -3.99
C LEU A 3 -10.27 3.85 -2.80
N LEU A 4 -10.36 3.08 -1.72
CA LEU A 4 -10.88 3.52 -0.43
C LEU A 4 -9.72 3.65 0.55
N ILE A 5 -9.58 4.81 1.18
CA ILE A 5 -8.57 5.07 2.20
C ILE A 5 -9.29 5.50 3.47
N GLU A 6 -9.03 4.80 4.56
CA GLU A 6 -9.50 5.17 5.90
C GLU A 6 -8.28 5.39 6.79
N THR A 7 -8.22 6.51 7.48
CA THR A 7 -7.13 6.81 8.40
C THR A 7 -7.63 7.66 9.57
N SER A 8 -7.12 7.40 10.75
CA SER A 8 -7.43 8.17 11.95
C SER A 8 -6.27 8.09 12.94
N TRP A 9 -5.95 9.21 13.57
CA TRP A 9 -4.96 9.31 14.65
C TRP A 9 -5.59 9.26 16.05
N SER A 10 -6.93 9.36 16.11
CA SER A 10 -7.69 9.43 17.36
C SER A 10 -8.70 8.30 17.52
N PHE A 11 -8.57 7.25 16.72
CA PHE A 11 -9.46 6.10 16.79
C PHE A 11 -9.24 5.32 18.09
N GLN A 12 -10.31 5.08 18.84
CA GLN A 12 -10.27 4.31 20.08
C GLN A 12 -10.32 2.81 19.76
N ALA A 13 -9.17 2.18 19.74
CA ALA A 13 -9.03 0.75 19.46
C ALA A 13 -8.05 0.09 20.43
N ALA A 14 -8.15 -1.23 20.60
CA ALA A 14 -7.26 -1.99 21.46
C ALA A 14 -5.81 -2.04 20.97
N HIS A 15 -5.58 -1.79 19.69
CA HIS A 15 -4.26 -1.77 19.05
C HIS A 15 -4.34 -0.96 17.74
N ASP A 16 -3.19 -0.60 17.23
CA ASP A 16 -3.08 0.06 15.92
C ASP A 16 -3.48 -0.90 14.81
N PHE A 17 -4.26 -0.39 13.85
CA PHE A 17 -4.64 -1.10 12.64
C PHE A 17 -3.83 -0.59 11.46
N PHE A 18 -3.22 -1.51 10.75
CA PHE A 18 -2.63 -1.28 9.44
C PHE A 18 -2.97 -2.45 8.53
N TYR A 19 -3.75 -2.20 7.51
CA TYR A 19 -4.08 -3.22 6.51
C TYR A 19 -4.18 -2.59 5.13
N CYS A 20 -4.05 -3.41 4.11
CA CYS A 20 -4.28 -3.03 2.73
C CYS A 20 -4.83 -4.24 1.98
N ASP A 21 -5.98 -4.06 1.35
CA ASP A 21 -6.62 -5.08 0.54
C ASP A 21 -6.64 -4.63 -0.92
N ILE A 22 -6.12 -5.46 -1.80
CA ILE A 22 -6.05 -5.21 -3.23
C ILE A 22 -6.86 -6.29 -3.94
N PHE A 23 -7.85 -5.86 -4.71
CA PHE A 23 -8.72 -6.75 -5.50
C PHE A 23 -8.50 -6.50 -6.99
N GLY A 24 -8.21 -7.57 -7.71
CA GLY A 24 -8.09 -7.58 -9.16
C GLY A 24 -8.99 -8.62 -9.82
N SER A 25 -9.09 -8.58 -11.12
CA SER A 25 -9.91 -9.52 -11.91
C SER A 25 -9.41 -10.97 -11.84
N GLU A 26 -8.12 -11.19 -11.55
CA GLU A 26 -7.50 -12.52 -11.53
C GLU A 26 -7.08 -12.99 -10.14
N GLY A 27 -7.33 -12.17 -9.10
CA GLY A 27 -6.97 -12.51 -7.73
C GLY A 27 -7.03 -11.34 -6.78
N SER A 28 -6.65 -11.59 -5.53
CA SER A 28 -6.61 -10.58 -4.49
C SER A 28 -5.41 -10.78 -3.57
N THR A 29 -4.96 -9.69 -2.96
CA THR A 29 -3.92 -9.71 -1.93
C THR A 29 -4.39 -8.90 -0.73
N MET A 30 -4.13 -9.43 0.45
CA MET A 30 -4.35 -8.77 1.73
C MET A 30 -3.01 -8.65 2.47
N ILE A 31 -2.77 -7.51 3.07
CA ILE A 31 -1.57 -7.28 3.92
C ILE A 31 -2.05 -7.08 5.35
N ASN A 32 -1.45 -7.83 6.27
CA ASN A 32 -1.81 -7.89 7.67
C ASN A 32 -3.19 -8.50 7.99
N PRO A 33 -3.30 -9.84 7.99
CA PRO A 33 -2.26 -10.82 7.67
C PRO A 33 -2.06 -10.97 6.16
N LEU A 34 -0.85 -11.33 5.74
CA LEU A 34 -0.58 -11.59 4.32
C LEU A 34 -1.41 -12.79 3.84
N ARG A 35 -2.24 -12.55 2.83
CA ARG A 35 -3.00 -13.58 2.10
C ARG A 35 -2.97 -13.26 0.62
N VAL A 36 -2.74 -14.24 -0.20
CA VAL A 36 -2.74 -14.10 -1.66
C VAL A 36 -3.66 -15.15 -2.25
N HIS A 37 -4.62 -14.70 -3.04
CA HIS A 37 -5.51 -15.56 -3.80
C HIS A 37 -5.32 -15.30 -5.28
N LYS A 38 -5.33 -16.36 -6.07
CA LYS A 38 -5.22 -16.29 -7.52
C LYS A 38 -6.28 -17.16 -8.17
N GLN A 39 -6.83 -16.70 -9.29
CA GLN A 39 -7.70 -17.52 -10.12
C GLN A 39 -6.84 -18.52 -10.91
N LEU A 40 -7.08 -19.82 -10.71
CA LEU A 40 -6.44 -20.91 -11.41
C LEU A 40 -7.51 -21.87 -11.92
N HIS A 41 -7.53 -22.13 -13.21
CA HIS A 41 -8.51 -23.05 -13.83
C HIS A 41 -9.97 -22.74 -13.45
N GLY A 42 -10.33 -21.45 -13.39
CA GLY A 42 -11.68 -21.00 -13.05
C GLY A 42 -12.02 -21.01 -11.56
N ASN A 43 -11.11 -21.42 -10.67
CA ASN A 43 -11.28 -21.42 -9.23
C ASN A 43 -10.39 -20.39 -8.54
N LEU A 44 -10.89 -19.79 -7.45
CA LEU A 44 -10.07 -18.97 -6.59
C LEU A 44 -9.27 -19.86 -5.64
N VAL A 45 -7.95 -19.81 -5.73
CA VAL A 45 -7.02 -20.65 -4.96
C VAL A 45 -6.18 -19.80 -4.05
N ASN A 46 -5.98 -20.23 -2.80
CA ASN A 46 -5.06 -19.60 -1.87
C ASN A 46 -3.62 -20.00 -2.22
N VAL A 47 -2.82 -19.03 -2.63
CA VAL A 47 -1.40 -19.17 -2.98
C VAL A 47 -0.49 -18.42 -2.01
N THR A 48 -0.97 -18.15 -0.82
CA THR A 48 -0.18 -17.49 0.23
C THR A 48 1.10 -18.29 0.52
N PRO A 49 2.27 -17.66 0.60
CA PRO A 49 3.50 -18.34 0.99
C PRO A 49 3.38 -19.06 2.33
N VAL A 50 3.89 -20.28 2.42
CA VAL A 50 3.82 -21.11 3.65
C VAL A 50 4.53 -20.47 4.83
N LYS A 51 5.65 -19.77 4.58
CA LYS A 51 6.38 -19.00 5.59
C LYS A 51 6.03 -17.52 5.46
N VAL A 52 5.09 -17.08 6.26
CA VAL A 52 4.76 -15.66 6.42
C VAL A 52 5.46 -15.18 7.69
N GLU A 53 6.29 -14.17 7.54
CA GLU A 53 6.95 -13.52 8.68
C GLU A 53 5.92 -12.78 9.55
N THR A 54 6.25 -12.54 10.81
CA THR A 54 5.38 -11.77 11.71
C THR A 54 5.19 -10.34 11.18
N PRO A 55 4.05 -9.69 11.43
CA PRO A 55 3.81 -8.31 10.99
C PRO A 55 4.92 -7.34 11.40
N LEU A 56 5.45 -7.48 12.62
CA LEU A 56 6.55 -6.65 13.10
C LEU A 56 7.84 -6.86 12.30
N HIS A 57 8.16 -8.10 11.91
CA HIS A 57 9.33 -8.40 11.11
C HIS A 57 9.17 -7.86 9.68
N ILE A 58 7.99 -8.01 9.07
CA ILE A 58 7.68 -7.44 7.76
C ILE A 58 7.84 -5.91 7.79
N PHE A 59 7.34 -5.25 8.82
CA PHE A 59 7.45 -3.80 9.01
C PHE A 59 8.92 -3.37 9.09
N ARG A 60 9.73 -3.98 9.94
CA ARG A 60 11.17 -3.68 10.04
C ARG A 60 11.90 -3.89 8.73
N LYS A 61 11.63 -5.01 8.06
CA LYS A 61 12.25 -5.36 6.79
C LYS A 61 11.86 -4.42 5.66
N SER A 62 10.67 -3.84 5.68
CA SER A 62 10.26 -2.83 4.69
C SER A 62 11.17 -1.60 4.72
N TYR A 63 11.47 -1.07 5.90
CA TYR A 63 12.41 0.03 6.07
C TYR A 63 13.85 -0.33 5.68
N GLU A 64 14.32 -1.54 6.04
CA GLU A 64 15.64 -2.00 5.59
C GLU A 64 15.73 -2.07 4.06
N ASN A 65 14.70 -2.58 3.41
CA ASN A 65 14.66 -2.69 1.96
C ASN A 65 14.57 -1.31 1.30
N GLU A 66 13.78 -0.40 1.85
CA GLU A 66 13.68 0.99 1.40
C GLU A 66 15.04 1.68 1.46
N LEU A 67 15.75 1.61 2.61
CA LEU A 67 17.07 2.20 2.77
C LEU A 67 18.11 1.58 1.84
N LYS A 68 18.12 0.26 1.68
CA LYS A 68 19.00 -0.43 0.73
C LYS A 68 18.75 0.03 -0.69
N HIS A 69 17.48 0.13 -1.07
CA HIS A 69 17.08 0.61 -2.38
C HIS A 69 17.52 2.07 -2.60
N PHE A 70 17.24 2.95 -1.63
CA PHE A 70 17.64 4.36 -1.70
C PHE A 70 19.14 4.52 -1.88
N ILE A 71 19.94 3.84 -1.05
CA ILE A 71 21.41 3.88 -1.16
C ILE A 71 21.89 3.34 -2.50
N GLY A 72 21.31 2.24 -2.99
CA GLY A 72 21.63 1.67 -4.29
C GLY A 72 21.33 2.63 -5.44
N ALA A 73 20.17 3.27 -5.42
CA ALA A 73 19.78 4.26 -6.42
C ALA A 73 20.66 5.51 -6.37
N ALA A 74 20.98 6.03 -5.18
CA ALA A 74 21.89 7.16 -4.99
C ALA A 74 23.32 6.88 -5.52
N ARG A 75 23.73 5.61 -5.49
CA ARG A 75 25.01 5.15 -6.06
C ARG A 75 24.95 4.80 -7.55
N GLY A 76 23.80 4.98 -8.19
CA GLY A 76 23.61 4.67 -9.62
C GLY A 76 23.56 3.18 -9.96
N LEU A 77 23.33 2.29 -8.99
CA LEU A 77 23.30 0.82 -9.20
C LEU A 77 21.99 0.36 -9.87
N HIS A 78 20.93 1.12 -9.73
CA HIS A 78 19.60 0.86 -10.31
C HIS A 78 18.77 2.14 -10.31
N PRO A 79 17.69 2.22 -11.12
CA PRO A 79 16.78 3.37 -11.11
C PRO A 79 16.00 3.48 -9.80
N VAL A 80 15.49 4.67 -9.53
CA VAL A 80 14.58 4.93 -8.40
C VAL A 80 13.21 4.31 -8.70
N ILE A 81 12.64 3.55 -7.77
CA ILE A 81 11.29 2.97 -7.90
C ILE A 81 10.21 4.03 -7.71
N SER A 82 10.43 4.98 -6.79
CA SER A 82 9.47 6.05 -6.49
C SER A 82 10.13 7.39 -6.77
N THR A 83 9.76 8.00 -7.88
CA THR A 83 10.34 9.26 -8.36
C THR A 83 9.74 10.46 -7.65
N GLY A 84 10.44 11.62 -7.73
CA GLY A 84 9.92 12.90 -7.25
C GLY A 84 8.63 13.32 -7.97
N ASP A 85 8.52 13.05 -9.27
CA ASP A 85 7.32 13.36 -10.06
C ASP A 85 6.12 12.55 -9.57
N GLU A 86 6.30 11.25 -9.29
CA GLU A 86 5.24 10.42 -8.70
C GLU A 86 4.85 10.90 -7.29
N ALA A 87 5.82 11.39 -6.50
CA ALA A 87 5.54 11.99 -5.20
C ALA A 87 4.65 13.24 -5.34
N VAL A 88 4.94 14.09 -6.31
CA VAL A 88 4.10 15.27 -6.63
C VAL A 88 2.68 14.85 -7.02
N GLN A 89 2.52 13.81 -7.83
CA GLN A 89 1.17 13.33 -8.19
C GLN A 89 0.39 12.81 -6.97
N ARG A 90 1.07 12.08 -6.07
CA ARG A 90 0.44 11.66 -4.80
C ARG A 90 0.03 12.84 -3.93
N MET A 91 0.85 13.90 -3.86
CA MET A 91 0.50 15.11 -3.10
C MET A 91 -0.70 15.85 -3.68
N LYS A 92 -0.90 15.85 -5.01
CA LYS A 92 -2.13 16.40 -5.62
C LYS A 92 -3.39 15.66 -5.16
N VAL A 93 -3.30 14.33 -5.00
CA VAL A 93 -4.42 13.54 -4.46
C VAL A 93 -4.72 13.96 -3.02
N VAL A 94 -3.69 14.11 -2.17
CA VAL A 94 -3.85 14.55 -0.78
C VAL A 94 -4.47 15.95 -0.72
N GLU A 95 -4.00 16.89 -1.53
CA GLU A 95 -4.57 18.24 -1.64
C GLU A 95 -6.05 18.20 -2.04
N ALA A 96 -6.40 17.37 -3.02
CA ALA A 96 -7.79 17.20 -3.47
C ALA A 96 -8.68 16.62 -2.37
N ILE A 97 -8.17 15.72 -1.51
CA ILE A 97 -8.90 15.20 -0.34
C ILE A 97 -9.24 16.34 0.63
N TYR A 98 -8.28 17.18 1.01
CA TYR A 98 -8.53 18.31 1.88
C TYR A 98 -9.49 19.33 1.26
N LEU A 99 -9.33 19.58 -0.04
CA LEU A 99 -10.22 20.49 -0.78
C LEU A 99 -11.66 19.94 -0.85
N SER A 100 -11.81 18.62 -1.07
CA SER A 100 -13.12 17.95 -1.06
C SER A 100 -13.77 18.07 0.32
N ALA A 101 -13.04 17.80 1.38
CA ALA A 101 -13.51 17.91 2.75
C ALA A 101 -13.97 19.34 3.08
N SER A 102 -13.19 20.36 2.68
CA SER A 102 -13.53 21.77 2.93
C SER A 102 -14.72 22.28 2.14
N LYS A 103 -14.94 21.76 0.92
CA LYS A 103 -16.01 22.18 0.02
C LYS A 103 -17.26 21.29 0.12
N GLY A 104 -17.19 20.16 0.79
CA GLY A 104 -18.28 19.18 0.90
C GLY A 104 -18.72 18.60 -0.45
N LYS A 105 -17.81 18.51 -1.42
CA LYS A 105 -18.11 17.98 -2.76
C LYS A 105 -16.94 17.25 -3.38
N GLU A 106 -17.24 16.43 -4.38
CA GLU A 106 -16.26 15.76 -5.23
C GLU A 106 -15.30 16.76 -5.91
N ILE A 107 -14.03 16.41 -5.95
CA ILE A 107 -12.97 17.13 -6.68
C ILE A 107 -12.44 16.21 -7.78
N ARG A 108 -12.37 16.72 -9.00
CA ARG A 108 -11.71 16.05 -10.13
C ARG A 108 -10.26 16.50 -10.20
N LEU A 109 -9.37 15.53 -10.38
CA LEU A 109 -7.91 15.72 -10.57
C LEU A 109 -7.59 15.88 -12.05
#